data_7dff1627438ed2994df545aae23bd354
#
_entry.id   7dff1627438ed2994df545aae23bd354
#
_cell.length_a   1.000
_cell.length_b   1.000
_cell.length_c   1.000
_cell.angle_alpha   90.00
_cell.angle_beta   90.00
_cell.angle_gamma   90.00
#
_symmetry.space_group_name_H-M   'P 1'
#
loop_
_entity.id
_entity.type
_entity.pdbx_description
1 polymer ?
#
loop_
_entity_poly.entity_id
_entity_poly.type
_entity_poly.pdbx_seq_one_letter_code
_entity_poly.pdbx_strand_id
1 'polypeptide(L)'
;GQIYLGLLPYIREFCKRNDIQYELLYDNRHGNIDEEQINSFIQQLNLPHKTRDYQISSVLYCARKCRGLLISPTASGKSLVIYILTRYYHSQNNKTLILVPTTSLVEQMYSDFISYGWSDNFIQKIYQGHDKIISKDVVVSTWQSIYKMPKKYFEQFGCVIGDEAHLFKSKSLTSIMTKMINCKYRFGLTGTLDDTQTHKLVLEGLFGTANKIVSTKELIDKKTLSNLKIDSLVLSYSDEECRLNKDLKY
;
A
#
# COMPACT_ATOMS: atom_id res chain seq x y z
N GLY A 1 -10.46 5.89 25.82
CA GLY A 1 -10.73 5.06 24.64
C GLY A 1 -9.45 4.75 23.89
N GLN A 2 -9.49 3.79 22.99
CA GLN A 2 -8.37 3.44 22.11
C GLN A 2 -8.70 3.84 20.68
N ILE A 3 -7.72 4.35 19.94
CA ILE A 3 -7.85 4.71 18.53
C ILE A 3 -6.63 4.21 17.75
N TYR A 4 -6.80 3.92 16.48
CA TYR A 4 -5.65 3.57 15.62
C TYR A 4 -4.71 4.74 15.43
N LEU A 5 -3.43 4.48 15.55
CA LEU A 5 -2.38 5.49 15.50
C LEU A 5 -2.39 6.33 14.20
N GLY A 6 -2.79 5.75 13.09
CA GLY A 6 -2.90 6.47 11.81
C GLY A 6 -3.93 7.61 11.82
N LEU A 7 -4.89 7.59 12.75
CA LEU A 7 -5.91 8.64 12.89
C LEU A 7 -5.49 9.78 13.82
N LEU A 8 -4.27 9.77 14.36
CA LEU A 8 -3.78 10.85 15.23
C LEU A 8 -3.86 12.25 14.60
N PRO A 9 -3.62 12.46 13.29
CA PRO A 9 -3.81 13.77 12.67
C PRO A 9 -5.23 14.31 12.82
N TYR A 10 -6.25 13.45 12.72
CA TYR A 10 -7.66 13.83 12.95
C TYR A 10 -7.92 14.26 14.39
N ILE A 11 -7.31 13.57 15.38
CA ILE A 11 -7.42 13.96 16.79
C ILE A 11 -6.77 15.33 17.02
N ARG A 12 -5.58 15.54 16.45
CA ARG A 12 -4.90 16.86 16.55
C ARG A 12 -5.76 17.98 15.98
N GLU A 13 -6.36 17.75 14.81
CA GLU A 13 -7.24 18.72 14.17
C GLU A 13 -8.50 18.97 15.00
N PHE A 14 -9.11 17.91 15.54
CA PHE A 14 -10.26 18.03 16.44
C PHE A 14 -9.92 18.85 17.69
N CYS A 15 -8.80 18.57 18.35
CA CYS A 15 -8.33 19.32 19.51
C CYS A 15 -8.10 20.81 19.18
N LYS A 16 -7.47 21.07 18.02
CA LYS A 16 -7.24 22.45 17.55
C LYS A 16 -8.54 23.21 17.30
N ARG A 17 -9.54 22.57 16.67
CA ARG A 17 -10.84 23.20 16.36
C ARG A 17 -11.68 23.49 17.60
N ASN A 18 -11.45 22.76 18.68
CA ASN A 18 -12.21 22.88 19.93
C ASN A 18 -11.40 23.47 21.09
N ASP A 19 -10.24 24.07 20.80
CA ASP A 19 -9.33 24.67 21.79
C ASP A 19 -8.96 23.71 22.95
N ILE A 20 -8.86 22.41 22.65
CA ILE A 20 -8.50 21.37 23.62
C ILE A 20 -6.98 21.24 23.64
N GLN A 21 -6.39 21.48 24.79
CA GLN A 21 -4.96 21.23 25.01
C GLN A 21 -4.71 19.72 25.13
N TYR A 22 -3.63 19.24 24.50
CA TYR A 22 -3.20 17.85 24.57
C TYR A 22 -1.68 17.75 24.60
N GLU A 23 -1.19 16.71 25.22
CA GLU A 23 0.22 16.35 25.23
C GLU A 23 0.44 15.00 24.56
N LEU A 24 1.47 14.89 23.74
CA LEU A 24 1.92 13.61 23.18
C LEU A 24 3.07 13.08 24.02
N LEU A 25 2.78 12.10 24.86
CA LEU A 25 3.77 11.48 25.73
C LEU A 25 4.87 10.75 24.95
N TYR A 26 4.60 10.38 23.70
CA TYR A 26 5.54 9.62 22.88
C TYR A 26 5.29 9.83 21.37
N ASP A 27 6.27 10.37 20.66
CA ASP A 27 6.20 10.54 19.20
C ASP A 27 7.55 10.22 18.53
N ASN A 28 7.80 8.95 18.25
CA ASN A 28 8.97 8.50 17.46
C ASN A 28 8.58 8.02 16.04
N ARG A 29 7.47 8.51 15.49
CA ARG A 29 6.94 8.08 14.19
C ARG A 29 7.66 8.69 13.01
N HIS A 30 8.56 9.64 13.22
CA HIS A 30 9.30 10.28 12.14
C HIS A 30 10.68 9.66 11.97
N GLY A 31 11.00 9.26 10.75
CA GLY A 31 12.36 8.95 10.34
C GLY A 31 13.13 10.26 10.12
N ASN A 32 14.38 10.28 10.56
CA ASN A 32 15.29 11.38 10.27
C ASN A 32 16.10 11.04 9.02
N ILE A 33 15.51 11.24 7.85
CA ILE A 33 16.14 10.97 6.56
C ILE A 33 15.88 12.13 5.59
N ASP A 34 16.89 12.53 4.87
CA ASP A 34 16.81 13.53 3.82
C ASP A 34 16.72 12.92 2.42
N GLU A 35 16.54 13.77 1.42
CA GLU A 35 16.37 13.34 0.04
C GLU A 35 17.69 12.82 -0.57
N GLU A 36 18.82 13.38 -0.15
CA GLU A 36 20.14 12.97 -0.63
C GLU A 36 20.46 11.54 -0.16
N GLN A 37 20.14 11.20 1.08
CA GLN A 37 20.31 9.87 1.64
C GLN A 37 19.44 8.83 0.89
N ILE A 38 18.20 9.17 0.57
CA ILE A 38 17.32 8.28 -0.22
C ILE A 38 17.84 8.12 -1.63
N ASN A 39 18.28 9.19 -2.29
CA ASN A 39 18.85 9.14 -3.64
C ASN A 39 20.11 8.29 -3.66
N SER A 40 21.01 8.47 -2.70
CA SER A 40 22.22 7.66 -2.56
C SER A 40 21.89 6.18 -2.34
N PHE A 41 20.90 5.89 -1.49
CA PHE A 41 20.44 4.51 -1.29
C PHE A 41 19.88 3.90 -2.59
N ILE A 42 19.02 4.62 -3.32
CA ILE A 42 18.45 4.16 -4.59
C ILE A 42 19.55 3.89 -5.63
N GLN A 43 20.56 4.75 -5.72
CA GLN A 43 21.71 4.53 -6.62
C GLN A 43 22.45 3.24 -6.31
N GLN A 44 22.67 2.91 -5.03
CA GLN A 44 23.33 1.67 -4.60
C GLN A 44 22.54 0.40 -4.98
N LEU A 45 21.22 0.51 -5.22
CA LEU A 45 20.40 -0.63 -5.63
C LEU A 45 20.70 -1.11 -7.07
N ASN A 46 21.37 -0.31 -7.89
CA ASN A 46 21.68 -0.61 -9.29
C ASN A 46 20.44 -1.08 -10.08
N LEU A 47 19.34 -0.33 -9.97
CA LEU A 47 18.06 -0.67 -10.58
C LEU A 47 18.16 -0.73 -12.11
N PRO A 48 17.44 -1.67 -12.78
CA PRO A 48 17.46 -1.79 -14.24
C PRO A 48 16.75 -0.61 -14.92
N HIS A 49 15.96 0.16 -14.17
CA HIS A 49 15.21 1.31 -14.65
C HIS A 49 15.48 2.55 -13.80
N LYS A 50 15.52 3.71 -14.46
CA LYS A 50 15.63 4.99 -13.76
C LYS A 50 14.36 5.25 -12.94
N THR A 51 14.54 5.53 -11.66
CA THR A 51 13.45 5.98 -10.78
C THR A 51 12.96 7.36 -11.19
N ARG A 52 11.65 7.56 -11.09
CA ARG A 52 10.99 8.84 -11.40
C ARG A 52 10.89 9.68 -10.13
N ASP A 53 10.86 11.01 -10.27
CA ASP A 53 10.86 11.95 -9.13
C ASP A 53 9.72 11.66 -8.14
N TYR A 54 8.51 11.36 -8.62
CA TYR A 54 7.39 11.03 -7.75
C TYR A 54 7.56 9.69 -7.03
N GLN A 55 8.32 8.73 -7.57
CA GLN A 55 8.63 7.47 -6.89
C GLN A 55 9.64 7.73 -5.76
N ILE A 56 10.65 8.56 -6.00
CA ILE A 56 11.61 9.00 -4.98
C ILE A 56 10.86 9.74 -3.86
N SER A 57 9.99 10.68 -4.20
CA SER A 57 9.15 11.42 -3.25
C SER A 57 8.25 10.50 -2.43
N SER A 58 7.72 9.42 -3.04
CA SER A 58 6.93 8.38 -2.35
C SER A 58 7.76 7.66 -1.29
N VAL A 59 8.95 7.23 -1.65
CA VAL A 59 9.88 6.53 -0.75
C VAL A 59 10.30 7.45 0.39
N LEU A 60 10.67 8.68 0.09
CA LEU A 60 11.07 9.69 1.08
C LEU A 60 9.94 9.99 2.07
N TYR A 61 8.71 10.16 1.56
CA TYR A 61 7.53 10.34 2.41
C TYR A 61 7.35 9.17 3.38
N CYS A 62 7.39 7.93 2.88
CA CYS A 62 7.25 6.73 3.69
C CYS A 62 8.37 6.60 4.73
N ALA A 63 9.61 6.82 4.33
CA ALA A 63 10.77 6.74 5.22
C ALA A 63 10.70 7.76 6.36
N ARG A 64 10.23 8.99 6.08
CA ARG A 64 10.04 10.04 7.08
C ARG A 64 8.86 9.78 8.01
N LYS A 65 7.73 9.33 7.46
CA LYS A 65 6.48 9.18 8.25
C LYS A 65 6.38 7.85 8.96
N CYS A 66 7.13 6.82 8.55
CA CYS A 66 7.05 5.45 9.05
C CYS A 66 5.69 4.78 8.85
N ARG A 67 4.68 5.53 8.45
CA ARG A 67 3.32 5.10 8.14
C ARG A 67 2.73 5.98 7.04
N GLY A 68 1.96 5.38 6.14
CA GLY A 68 1.28 6.15 5.10
C GLY A 68 0.42 5.30 4.18
N LEU A 69 -0.61 5.91 3.63
CA LEU A 69 -1.44 5.36 2.57
C LEU A 69 -1.17 6.18 1.31
N LEU A 70 -0.45 5.60 0.35
CA LEU A 70 -0.09 6.25 -0.90
C LEU A 70 -1.17 6.04 -1.95
N ILE A 71 -1.69 7.13 -2.50
CA ILE A 71 -2.61 7.10 -3.64
C ILE A 71 -1.79 7.37 -4.88
N SER A 72 -1.67 6.35 -5.74
CA SER A 72 -0.88 6.42 -6.97
C SER A 72 -1.57 5.60 -8.06
N PRO A 73 -1.82 6.15 -9.25
CA PRO A 73 -2.57 5.50 -10.31
C PRO A 73 -1.96 4.15 -10.72
N THR A 74 -2.77 3.33 -11.39
CA THR A 74 -2.27 2.14 -12.09
C THR A 74 -1.20 2.57 -13.10
N ALA A 75 -0.20 1.71 -13.32
CA ALA A 75 0.97 1.98 -14.18
C ALA A 75 1.91 3.12 -13.72
N SER A 76 1.74 3.66 -12.50
CA SER A 76 2.71 4.59 -11.90
C SER A 76 4.02 3.92 -11.44
N GLY A 77 4.09 2.58 -11.51
CA GLY A 77 5.23 1.80 -11.02
C GLY A 77 5.24 1.61 -9.50
N LYS A 78 4.06 1.33 -8.91
CA LYS A 78 3.91 1.03 -7.47
C LYS A 78 4.82 -0.11 -7.01
N SER A 79 5.00 -1.17 -7.82
CA SER A 79 5.87 -2.30 -7.48
C SER A 79 7.33 -1.89 -7.26
N LEU A 80 7.84 -0.93 -8.03
CA LEU A 80 9.19 -0.39 -7.81
C LEU A 80 9.29 0.39 -6.49
N VAL A 81 8.28 1.18 -6.13
CA VAL A 81 8.23 1.87 -4.82
C VAL A 81 8.21 0.86 -3.68
N ILE A 82 7.39 -0.21 -3.79
CA ILE A 82 7.33 -1.31 -2.81
C ILE A 82 8.70 -1.99 -2.70
N TYR A 83 9.35 -2.26 -3.82
CA TYR A 83 10.70 -2.84 -3.86
C TYR A 83 11.71 -1.97 -3.11
N ILE A 84 11.80 -0.68 -3.44
CA ILE A 84 12.76 0.24 -2.82
C ILE A 84 12.51 0.35 -1.31
N LEU A 85 11.25 0.49 -0.87
CA LEU A 85 10.88 0.51 0.54
C LEU A 85 11.29 -0.78 1.25
N THR A 86 11.02 -1.93 0.62
CA THR A 86 11.40 -3.25 1.17
C THR A 86 12.92 -3.34 1.33
N ARG A 87 13.69 -2.93 0.32
CA ARG A 87 15.16 -2.90 0.38
C ARG A 87 15.67 -1.98 1.48
N TYR A 88 15.05 -0.80 1.61
CA TYR A 88 15.40 0.19 2.62
C TYR A 88 15.20 -0.33 4.04
N TYR A 89 14.05 -0.96 4.32
CA TYR A 89 13.80 -1.51 5.65
C TYR A 89 14.54 -2.81 5.92
N HIS A 90 14.79 -3.62 4.89
CA HIS A 90 15.63 -4.80 5.01
C HIS A 90 17.08 -4.43 5.38
N SER A 91 17.64 -3.36 4.83
CA SER A 91 18.98 -2.86 5.21
C SER A 91 19.06 -2.41 6.68
N GLN A 92 17.91 -2.19 7.32
CA GLN A 92 17.77 -1.88 8.74
C GLN A 92 17.34 -3.11 9.58
N ASN A 93 17.57 -4.33 9.08
CA ASN A 93 17.23 -5.60 9.72
C ASN A 93 15.72 -5.78 10.03
N ASN A 94 14.84 -5.20 9.22
CA ASN A 94 13.40 -5.41 9.35
C ASN A 94 12.92 -6.47 8.35
N LYS A 95 12.31 -7.54 8.85
CA LYS A 95 11.55 -8.46 8.01
C LYS A 95 10.30 -7.76 7.48
N THR A 96 10.01 -7.95 6.20
CA THR A 96 8.90 -7.27 5.52
C THR A 96 7.83 -8.26 5.08
N LEU A 97 6.57 -7.96 5.41
CA LEU A 97 5.39 -8.63 4.88
C LEU A 97 4.75 -7.76 3.81
N ILE A 98 4.64 -8.28 2.59
CA ILE A 98 3.92 -7.65 1.48
C ILE A 98 2.59 -8.37 1.30
N LEU A 99 1.49 -7.63 1.45
CA LEU A 99 0.13 -8.12 1.29
C LEU A 99 -0.43 -7.70 -0.05
N VAL A 100 -0.98 -8.66 -0.78
CA VAL A 100 -1.63 -8.44 -2.07
C VAL A 100 -3.00 -9.14 -2.11
N PRO A 101 -3.95 -8.70 -2.96
CA PRO A 101 -5.31 -9.25 -2.96
C PRO A 101 -5.43 -10.63 -3.64
N THR A 102 -4.58 -10.97 -4.62
CA THR A 102 -4.71 -12.20 -5.43
C THR A 102 -3.39 -12.97 -5.56
N THR A 103 -3.50 -14.25 -5.87
CA THR A 103 -2.32 -15.11 -6.11
C THR A 103 -1.52 -14.68 -7.33
N SER A 104 -2.17 -14.21 -8.40
CA SER A 104 -1.49 -13.65 -9.57
C SER A 104 -0.65 -12.44 -9.24
N LEU A 105 -1.11 -11.57 -8.30
CA LEU A 105 -0.31 -10.45 -7.83
C LEU A 105 0.85 -10.88 -6.91
N VAL A 106 0.74 -12.02 -6.20
CA VAL A 106 1.89 -12.60 -5.49
C VAL A 106 2.99 -13.00 -6.48
N GLU A 107 2.62 -13.71 -7.56
CA GLU A 107 3.57 -14.11 -8.59
C GLU A 107 4.19 -12.92 -9.31
N GLN A 108 3.38 -11.93 -9.66
CA GLN A 108 3.85 -10.71 -10.31
C GLN A 108 4.82 -9.94 -9.40
N MET A 109 4.47 -9.70 -8.14
CA MET A 109 5.32 -8.98 -7.20
C MET A 109 6.65 -9.70 -6.99
N TYR A 110 6.60 -11.03 -6.86
CA TYR A 110 7.82 -11.83 -6.76
C TYR A 110 8.69 -11.70 -8.02
N SER A 111 8.10 -11.83 -9.20
CA SER A 111 8.81 -11.68 -10.48
C SER A 111 9.41 -10.30 -10.64
N ASP A 112 8.66 -9.24 -10.27
CA ASP A 112 9.15 -7.85 -10.29
C ASP A 112 10.38 -7.70 -9.39
N PHE A 113 10.35 -8.27 -8.18
CA PHE A 113 11.48 -8.19 -7.24
C PHE A 113 12.74 -8.86 -7.80
N ILE A 114 12.60 -10.04 -8.41
CA ILE A 114 13.71 -10.72 -9.07
C ILE A 114 14.23 -9.87 -10.24
N SER A 115 13.35 -9.31 -11.06
CA SER A 115 13.72 -8.47 -12.20
C SER A 115 14.42 -7.17 -11.79
N TYR A 116 14.13 -6.66 -10.59
CA TYR A 116 14.82 -5.49 -10.01
C TYR A 116 16.16 -5.84 -9.33
N GLY A 117 16.57 -7.11 -9.38
CA GLY A 117 17.87 -7.57 -8.89
C GLY A 117 17.86 -8.09 -7.45
N TRP A 118 16.67 -8.45 -6.88
CA TRP A 118 16.65 -9.13 -5.58
C TRP A 118 16.98 -10.61 -5.75
N SER A 119 17.77 -11.16 -4.81
CA SER A 119 18.03 -12.59 -4.79
C SER A 119 16.82 -13.36 -4.25
N ASP A 120 16.54 -14.49 -4.90
CA ASP A 120 15.51 -15.45 -4.45
C ASP A 120 15.74 -15.89 -2.99
N ASN A 121 16.97 -15.90 -2.52
CA ASN A 121 17.30 -16.29 -1.14
C ASN A 121 16.61 -15.45 -0.05
N PHE A 122 16.18 -14.23 -0.37
CA PHE A 122 15.59 -13.30 0.60
C PHE A 122 14.08 -13.19 0.53
N ILE A 123 13.43 -13.69 -0.54
CA ILE A 123 12.01 -13.51 -0.78
C ILE A 123 11.29 -14.84 -0.92
N GLN A 124 10.12 -14.98 -0.28
CA GLN A 124 9.24 -16.14 -0.43
C GLN A 124 7.80 -15.74 -0.70
N LYS A 125 7.09 -16.66 -1.33
CA LYS A 125 5.66 -16.56 -1.64
C LYS A 125 4.86 -17.42 -0.68
N ILE A 126 3.74 -16.87 -0.15
CA ILE A 126 2.80 -17.61 0.72
C ILE A 126 1.38 -17.36 0.23
N TYR A 127 0.77 -18.41 -0.38
CA TYR A 127 -0.63 -18.43 -0.73
C TYR A 127 -1.16 -19.88 -0.69
N GLN A 128 -2.38 -20.13 -1.13
CA GLN A 128 -2.98 -21.47 -1.08
C GLN A 128 -2.08 -22.51 -1.78
N GLY A 129 -1.76 -23.60 -1.09
CA GLY A 129 -0.85 -24.65 -1.59
C GLY A 129 0.61 -24.46 -1.22
N HIS A 130 1.01 -23.30 -0.67
CA HIS A 130 2.35 -23.07 -0.15
C HIS A 130 2.44 -23.28 1.36
N ASP A 131 3.62 -23.71 1.82
CA ASP A 131 3.93 -23.74 3.25
C ASP A 131 3.85 -22.32 3.82
N LYS A 132 3.31 -22.20 5.03
CA LYS A 132 3.17 -20.94 5.77
C LYS A 132 4.32 -20.65 6.72
N ILE A 133 5.32 -21.55 6.79
CA ILE A 133 6.53 -21.33 7.58
C ILE A 133 7.34 -20.19 6.97
N ILE A 134 7.70 -19.20 7.79
CA ILE A 134 8.50 -18.07 7.36
C ILE A 134 9.97 -18.43 7.49
N SER A 135 10.64 -18.58 6.35
CA SER A 135 12.05 -18.94 6.24
C SER A 135 12.94 -17.83 5.67
N LYS A 136 12.33 -16.80 5.06
CA LYS A 136 13.05 -15.69 4.42
C LYS A 136 12.64 -14.34 5.03
N ASP A 137 13.38 -13.29 4.71
CA ASP A 137 13.19 -11.96 5.31
C ASP A 137 12.05 -11.17 4.67
N VAL A 138 11.73 -11.47 3.41
CA VAL A 138 10.62 -10.84 2.68
C VAL A 138 9.58 -11.89 2.32
N VAL A 139 8.36 -11.65 2.74
CA VAL A 139 7.22 -12.53 2.46
C VAL A 139 6.19 -11.79 1.63
N VAL A 140 5.87 -12.32 0.44
CA VAL A 140 4.75 -11.86 -0.37
C VAL A 140 3.58 -12.83 -0.19
N SER A 141 2.45 -12.33 0.27
CA SER A 141 1.31 -13.19 0.59
C SER A 141 -0.03 -12.55 0.24
N THR A 142 -1.01 -13.39 -0.08
CA THR A 142 -2.39 -12.94 -0.04
C THR A 142 -2.86 -12.83 1.41
N TRP A 143 -3.65 -11.80 1.73
CA TRP A 143 -4.18 -11.63 3.08
C TRP A 143 -5.07 -12.81 3.51
N GLN A 144 -5.77 -13.45 2.55
CA GLN A 144 -6.64 -14.59 2.77
C GLN A 144 -5.87 -15.80 3.33
N SER A 145 -4.63 -15.97 2.90
CA SER A 145 -3.82 -17.12 3.28
C SER A 145 -3.33 -17.07 4.72
N ILE A 146 -3.17 -15.86 5.28
CA ILE A 146 -2.48 -15.69 6.56
C ILE A 146 -3.32 -15.01 7.65
N TYR A 147 -4.50 -14.40 7.36
CA TYR A 147 -5.24 -13.61 8.37
C TYR A 147 -5.64 -14.41 9.62
N LYS A 148 -5.79 -15.75 9.52
CA LYS A 148 -6.09 -16.64 10.64
C LYS A 148 -4.87 -17.05 11.46
N MET A 149 -3.64 -16.75 11.00
CA MET A 149 -2.43 -17.13 11.70
C MET A 149 -2.36 -16.47 13.10
N PRO A 150 -1.72 -17.12 14.08
CA PRO A 150 -1.62 -16.61 15.44
C PRO A 150 -0.76 -15.35 15.51
N LYS A 151 -0.89 -14.57 16.58
CA LYS A 151 -0.14 -13.33 16.82
C LYS A 151 1.37 -13.52 16.68
N LYS A 152 1.93 -14.60 17.24
CA LYS A 152 3.36 -14.94 17.16
C LYS A 152 3.89 -14.99 15.72
N TYR A 153 3.05 -15.40 14.76
CA TYR A 153 3.40 -15.43 13.33
C TYR A 153 3.76 -14.03 12.81
N PHE A 154 3.05 -13.01 13.27
CA PHE A 154 3.20 -11.63 12.80
C PHE A 154 4.23 -10.80 13.58
N GLU A 155 4.63 -11.25 14.77
CA GLU A 155 5.54 -10.50 15.67
C GLU A 155 6.95 -10.31 15.10
N GLN A 156 7.35 -11.15 14.15
CA GLN A 156 8.66 -11.10 13.52
C GLN A 156 8.81 -10.02 12.44
N PHE A 157 7.69 -9.41 11.98
CA PHE A 157 7.73 -8.40 10.94
C PHE A 157 7.86 -6.99 11.52
N GLY A 158 8.91 -6.27 11.11
CA GLY A 158 9.10 -4.85 11.43
C GLY A 158 8.42 -3.92 10.43
N CYS A 159 8.19 -4.41 9.20
CA CYS A 159 7.56 -3.67 8.11
C CYS A 159 6.40 -4.45 7.48
N VAL A 160 5.32 -3.75 7.14
CA VAL A 160 4.21 -4.28 6.34
C VAL A 160 3.86 -3.30 5.21
N ILE A 161 3.68 -3.85 4.01
CA ILE A 161 3.28 -3.09 2.84
C ILE A 161 2.06 -3.77 2.22
N GLY A 162 0.95 -3.04 2.06
CA GLY A 162 -0.25 -3.53 1.39
C GLY A 162 -0.34 -2.92 -0.01
N ASP A 163 -0.32 -3.75 -1.05
CA ASP A 163 -0.60 -3.30 -2.40
C ASP A 163 -2.09 -3.48 -2.72
N GLU A 164 -2.65 -2.57 -3.53
CA GLU A 164 -4.08 -2.45 -3.80
C GLU A 164 -4.92 -2.48 -2.51
N ALA A 165 -4.52 -1.64 -1.54
CA ALA A 165 -5.04 -1.64 -0.18
C ALA A 165 -6.56 -1.46 -0.09
N HIS A 166 -7.19 -0.81 -1.09
CA HIS A 166 -8.64 -0.63 -1.18
C HIS A 166 -9.42 -1.96 -1.35
N LEU A 167 -8.76 -3.01 -1.90
CA LEU A 167 -9.38 -4.33 -2.10
C LEU A 167 -9.38 -5.20 -0.84
N PHE A 168 -8.72 -4.78 0.23
CA PHE A 168 -8.67 -5.57 1.45
C PHE A 168 -9.98 -5.49 2.23
N LYS A 169 -10.51 -6.65 2.62
CA LYS A 169 -11.65 -6.70 3.55
C LYS A 169 -11.23 -6.14 4.91
N SER A 170 -11.90 -5.09 5.37
CA SER A 170 -11.57 -4.37 6.60
C SER A 170 -11.36 -5.27 7.81
N LYS A 171 -12.22 -6.27 8.04
CA LYS A 171 -12.11 -7.22 9.17
C LYS A 171 -10.83 -8.04 9.12
N SER A 172 -10.46 -8.57 7.95
CA SER A 172 -9.28 -9.42 7.80
C SER A 172 -7.99 -8.61 7.88
N LEU A 173 -7.95 -7.44 7.25
CA LEU A 173 -6.83 -6.52 7.36
C LEU A 173 -6.62 -6.07 8.81
N THR A 174 -7.68 -5.65 9.49
CA THR A 174 -7.64 -5.28 10.90
C THR A 174 -7.11 -6.43 11.76
N SER A 175 -7.57 -7.67 11.51
CA SER A 175 -7.08 -8.85 12.23
C SER A 175 -5.57 -9.07 12.05
N ILE A 176 -5.03 -8.88 10.86
CA ILE A 176 -3.58 -8.95 10.62
C ILE A 176 -2.87 -7.81 11.35
N MET A 177 -3.28 -6.57 11.09
CA MET A 177 -2.60 -5.37 11.54
C MET A 177 -2.59 -5.22 13.07
N THR A 178 -3.61 -5.70 13.77
CA THR A 178 -3.67 -5.69 15.24
C THR A 178 -2.76 -6.75 15.88
N LYS A 179 -2.49 -7.85 15.17
CA LYS A 179 -1.53 -8.87 15.61
C LYS A 179 -0.07 -8.45 15.42
N MET A 180 0.21 -7.48 14.54
CA MET A 180 1.55 -6.99 14.19
C MET A 180 2.03 -5.94 15.21
N ILE A 181 2.19 -6.32 16.48
CA ILE A 181 2.51 -5.39 17.57
C ILE A 181 3.91 -4.77 17.46
N ASN A 182 4.88 -5.51 16.90
CA ASN A 182 6.25 -5.06 16.70
C ASN A 182 6.46 -4.30 15.39
N CYS A 183 5.44 -4.26 14.51
CA CYS A 183 5.55 -3.63 13.21
C CYS A 183 5.42 -2.11 13.32
N LYS A 184 6.55 -1.44 13.23
CA LYS A 184 6.63 0.03 13.26
C LYS A 184 6.23 0.64 11.90
N TYR A 185 6.72 0.05 10.81
CA TYR A 185 6.61 0.59 9.46
C TYR A 185 5.42 -0.02 8.73
N ARG A 186 4.42 0.81 8.38
CA ARG A 186 3.16 0.33 7.79
C ARG A 186 2.75 1.19 6.61
N PHE A 187 2.74 0.63 5.42
CA PHE A 187 2.42 1.35 4.19
C PHE A 187 1.31 0.64 3.41
N GLY A 188 0.36 1.42 2.93
CA GLY A 188 -0.64 0.98 1.96
C GLY A 188 -0.42 1.71 0.64
N LEU A 189 -0.54 1.01 -0.47
CA LEU A 189 -0.53 1.60 -1.81
C LEU A 189 -1.87 1.26 -2.49
N THR A 190 -2.43 2.22 -3.20
CA THR A 190 -3.70 2.01 -3.90
C THR A 190 -3.82 2.96 -5.09
N GLY A 191 -4.50 2.52 -6.14
CA GLY A 191 -4.82 3.38 -7.30
C GLY A 191 -5.97 4.32 -7.03
N THR A 192 -6.92 3.87 -6.24
CA THR A 192 -8.15 4.60 -5.87
C THR A 192 -8.45 4.41 -4.39
N LEU A 193 -9.18 5.35 -3.82
CA LEU A 193 -9.86 5.15 -2.53
C LEU A 193 -11.35 5.16 -2.83
N ASP A 194 -12.06 4.12 -2.41
CA ASP A 194 -13.50 4.10 -2.46
C ASP A 194 -14.07 5.24 -1.63
N ASP A 195 -15.13 5.87 -2.14
CA ASP A 195 -15.78 7.03 -1.52
C ASP A 195 -16.50 6.71 -0.20
N THR A 196 -16.54 5.45 0.24
CA THR A 196 -17.07 5.09 1.55
C THR A 196 -16.13 5.57 2.64
N GLN A 197 -16.50 6.66 3.31
CA GLN A 197 -15.70 7.28 4.38
C GLN A 197 -15.24 6.28 5.45
N THR A 198 -16.08 5.30 5.78
CA THR A 198 -15.76 4.27 6.79
C THR A 198 -14.57 3.40 6.38
N HIS A 199 -14.51 2.95 5.12
CA HIS A 199 -13.41 2.14 4.63
C HIS A 199 -12.10 2.94 4.58
N LYS A 200 -12.16 4.18 4.11
CA LYS A 200 -11.04 5.12 4.11
C LYS A 200 -10.47 5.31 5.50
N LEU A 201 -11.30 5.59 6.50
CA LEU A 201 -10.86 5.78 7.90
C LEU A 201 -10.19 4.52 8.49
N VAL A 202 -10.67 3.31 8.13
CA VAL A 202 -10.01 2.07 8.54
C VAL A 202 -8.62 1.95 7.93
N LEU A 203 -8.49 2.20 6.63
CA LEU A 203 -7.18 2.16 5.95
C LEU A 203 -6.22 3.19 6.52
N GLU A 204 -6.66 4.44 6.68
CA GLU A 204 -5.84 5.49 7.29
C GLU A 204 -5.47 5.17 8.74
N GLY A 205 -6.38 4.59 9.51
CA GLY A 205 -6.11 4.16 10.87
C GLY A 205 -5.01 3.11 10.96
N LEU A 206 -5.00 2.15 10.05
CA LEU A 206 -4.06 1.04 10.04
C LEU A 206 -2.71 1.38 9.40
N PHE A 207 -2.70 2.12 8.29
CA PHE A 207 -1.49 2.48 7.56
C PHE A 207 -0.99 3.89 7.88
N GLY A 208 -1.84 4.86 8.01
CA GLY A 208 -1.53 6.28 8.16
C GLY A 208 -2.32 7.13 7.16
N THR A 209 -2.20 8.44 7.28
CA THR A 209 -2.94 9.41 6.46
C THR A 209 -2.72 9.17 4.97
N ALA A 210 -3.79 9.28 4.20
CA ALA A 210 -3.75 9.19 2.75
C ALA A 210 -2.97 10.37 2.15
N ASN A 211 -2.04 10.05 1.25
CA ASN A 211 -1.24 11.03 0.53
C ASN A 211 -1.27 10.73 -0.97
N LYS A 212 -1.76 11.68 -1.76
CA LYS A 212 -1.76 11.58 -3.21
C LYS A 212 -0.40 12.04 -3.75
N ILE A 213 0.34 11.10 -4.32
CA ILE A 213 1.71 11.34 -4.79
C ILE A 213 1.72 11.94 -6.20
N VAL A 214 0.90 11.39 -7.10
CA VAL A 214 0.81 11.82 -8.49
C VAL A 214 -0.60 11.54 -8.99
N SER A 215 -1.11 12.38 -9.89
CA SER A 215 -2.40 12.16 -10.54
C SER A 215 -2.24 11.46 -11.90
N THR A 216 -3.31 10.82 -12.38
CA THR A 216 -3.35 10.26 -13.73
C THR A 216 -3.10 11.32 -14.78
N LYS A 217 -3.64 12.53 -14.58
CA LYS A 217 -3.44 13.67 -15.48
C LYS A 217 -1.96 14.05 -15.58
N GLU A 218 -1.27 14.18 -14.44
CA GLU A 218 0.17 14.49 -14.44
C GLU A 218 1.00 13.42 -15.15
N LEU A 219 0.63 12.13 -15.03
CA LEU A 219 1.31 11.05 -15.74
C LEU A 219 1.06 11.09 -17.26
N ILE A 220 -0.12 11.49 -17.68
CA ILE A 220 -0.46 11.70 -19.10
C ILE A 220 0.31 12.92 -19.64
N ASP A 221 0.27 14.04 -18.94
CA ASP A 221 0.97 15.28 -19.32
C ASP A 221 2.49 15.06 -19.45
N LYS A 222 3.07 14.23 -18.57
CA LYS A 222 4.48 13.81 -18.63
C LYS A 222 4.76 12.69 -19.65
N LYS A 223 3.77 12.31 -20.49
CA LYS A 223 3.86 11.22 -21.48
C LYS A 223 4.30 9.88 -20.89
N THR A 224 4.04 9.67 -19.63
CA THR A 224 4.31 8.40 -18.91
C THR A 224 3.16 7.41 -19.11
N LEU A 225 1.95 7.92 -19.28
CA LEU A 225 0.75 7.18 -19.68
C LEU A 225 0.26 7.68 -21.02
N SER A 226 -0.33 6.77 -21.78
CA SER A 226 -1.01 7.10 -23.04
C SER A 226 -2.23 7.97 -22.79
N ASN A 227 -2.57 8.84 -23.73
CA ASN A 227 -3.83 9.56 -23.71
C ASN A 227 -4.98 8.55 -23.77
N LEU A 228 -5.95 8.70 -22.88
CA LEU A 228 -7.18 7.96 -22.88
C LEU A 228 -8.28 8.81 -23.50
N LYS A 229 -8.88 8.34 -24.61
CA LYS A 229 -10.10 8.88 -25.17
C LYS A 229 -11.22 7.87 -24.86
N ILE A 230 -12.26 8.34 -24.19
CA ILE A 230 -13.43 7.53 -23.88
C ILE A 230 -14.57 8.06 -24.76
N ASP A 231 -15.02 7.25 -25.71
CA ASP A 231 -16.21 7.52 -26.50
C ASP A 231 -17.37 6.72 -25.87
N SER A 232 -18.34 7.41 -25.27
CA SER A 232 -19.52 6.78 -24.69
C SER A 232 -20.61 6.67 -25.76
N LEU A 233 -21.01 5.47 -26.09
CA LEU A 233 -22.16 5.19 -26.93
C LEU A 233 -23.39 5.04 -26.04
N VAL A 234 -24.31 5.98 -26.10
CA VAL A 234 -25.58 5.90 -25.39
C VAL A 234 -26.63 5.35 -26.34
N LEU A 235 -27.09 4.14 -26.08
CA LEU A 235 -28.21 3.55 -26.81
C LEU A 235 -29.50 3.99 -26.14
N SER A 236 -30.38 4.65 -26.88
CA SER A 236 -31.73 4.98 -26.43
C SER A 236 -32.72 4.04 -27.10
N TYR A 237 -33.53 3.37 -26.31
CA TYR A 237 -34.62 2.54 -26.77
C TYR A 237 -35.93 3.24 -26.50
N SER A 238 -36.92 3.01 -27.38
CA SER A 238 -38.28 3.50 -27.14
C SER A 238 -38.89 2.76 -25.93
N ASP A 239 -39.88 3.42 -25.29
CA ASP A 239 -40.62 2.79 -24.17
C ASP A 239 -41.26 1.46 -24.54
N GLU A 240 -41.61 1.27 -25.83
CA GLU A 240 -42.21 0.07 -26.38
C GLU A 240 -41.17 -1.07 -26.46
N GLU A 241 -39.98 -0.78 -26.96
CA GLU A 241 -38.85 -1.75 -27.00
C GLU A 241 -38.40 -2.13 -25.58
N CYS A 242 -38.37 -1.19 -24.64
CA CYS A 242 -38.07 -1.45 -23.25
C CYS A 242 -39.10 -2.35 -22.56
N ARG A 243 -40.39 -2.27 -22.97
CA ARG A 243 -41.44 -3.13 -22.43
C ARG A 243 -41.38 -4.57 -22.98
N LEU A 244 -41.01 -4.73 -24.26
CA LEU A 244 -40.86 -6.03 -24.92
C LEU A 244 -39.66 -6.83 -24.37
N ASN A 245 -38.65 -6.17 -23.86
CA ASN A 245 -37.41 -6.80 -23.38
C ASN A 245 -37.31 -6.92 -21.84
N LYS A 246 -38.41 -6.70 -21.10
CA LYS A 246 -38.41 -6.78 -19.63
C LYS A 246 -38.03 -8.17 -19.06
N ASP A 247 -38.12 -9.22 -19.88
CA ASP A 247 -37.87 -10.60 -19.44
C ASP A 247 -36.45 -11.12 -19.78
N LEU A 248 -35.64 -10.33 -20.47
CA LEU A 248 -34.23 -10.66 -20.72
C LEU A 248 -33.39 -10.27 -19.51
N LYS A 249 -33.20 -11.21 -18.58
CA LYS A 249 -32.15 -11.09 -17.54
C LYS A 249 -30.79 -11.27 -18.21
N TYR A 250 -29.99 -10.20 -18.18
CA TYR A 250 -28.55 -10.26 -18.44
C TYR A 250 -27.79 -10.64 -17.17
#